data_24d6cc1f7794af3e0c334499e2acaf85
#
_entry.id   24d6cc1f7794af3e0c334499e2acaf85
#
_cell.length_a   1.000
_cell.length_b   1.000
_cell.length_c   1.000
_cell.angle_alpha   90.00
_cell.angle_beta   90.00
_cell.angle_gamma   90.00
#
_symmetry.space_group_name_H-M   'P 1'
#
loop_
_entity.id
_entity.type
_entity.pdbx_description
1 polymer ?
#
loop_
_entity_poly.entity_id
_entity_poly.type
_entity_poly.pdbx_seq_one_letter_code
_entity_poly.pdbx_strand_id
1 'polypeptide(L)'
;MKQGQVLLLALLFMFLTGCTTTPPKDQGNLCSIYREYPDWYEDSLQMQSEYGTPLHVAMAIMKQESSYVADALPPRDYLLWVIPWGRVSSAYGYAQAQDPVWGEYKDNTGNGGSRDSFDDAIMFIGWYTTGTQRQLGISKWDTYNQYLAYHEGRGGFSRNSYRSKPWLMQVAQKVQKQSEIYSAQLKQCRQELEDDRSGWF
;
A
#
# COMPACT_ATOMS: atom_id res chain seq x y z
N MET A 1 -47.74 17.11 13.49
CA MET A 1 -47.10 16.04 12.68
C MET A 1 -45.88 16.51 11.85
N LYS A 2 -45.54 17.80 11.75
CA LYS A 2 -44.41 18.28 10.93
C LYS A 2 -43.05 18.40 11.68
N GLN A 3 -43.07 18.58 13.00
CA GLN A 3 -41.80 18.73 13.76
C GLN A 3 -41.07 17.41 14.02
N GLY A 4 -41.76 16.29 14.17
CA GLY A 4 -41.13 14.98 14.37
C GLY A 4 -40.41 14.42 13.13
N GLN A 5 -40.90 14.74 11.93
CA GLN A 5 -40.28 14.32 10.67
C GLN A 5 -38.97 15.06 10.35
N VAL A 6 -38.88 16.33 10.75
CA VAL A 6 -37.65 17.13 10.57
C VAL A 6 -36.56 16.66 11.53
N LEU A 7 -36.89 16.26 12.75
CA LEU A 7 -35.92 15.71 13.71
C LEU A 7 -35.37 14.34 13.25
N LEU A 8 -36.22 13.49 12.66
CA LEU A 8 -35.82 12.18 12.17
C LEU A 8 -34.87 12.29 10.96
N LEU A 9 -35.11 13.25 10.08
CA LEU A 9 -34.24 13.54 8.94
C LEU A 9 -32.87 14.14 9.36
N ALA A 10 -32.85 14.98 10.39
CA ALA A 10 -31.62 15.55 10.93
C ALA A 10 -30.74 14.50 11.63
N LEU A 11 -31.35 13.53 12.32
CA LEU A 11 -30.63 12.40 12.95
C LEU A 11 -30.06 11.41 11.92
N LEU A 12 -30.68 11.24 10.75
CA LEU A 12 -30.21 10.34 9.70
C LEU A 12 -28.99 10.91 8.96
N PHE A 13 -28.80 12.24 8.97
CA PHE A 13 -27.64 12.88 8.32
C PHE A 13 -26.36 12.87 9.18
N MET A 14 -26.43 12.55 10.47
CA MET A 14 -25.28 12.54 11.38
C MET A 14 -24.41 11.27 11.31
N PHE A 15 -24.81 10.23 10.55
CA PHE A 15 -24.08 8.95 10.49
C PHE A 15 -23.26 8.75 9.22
N LEU A 16 -23.07 9.78 8.38
CA LEU A 16 -22.32 9.67 7.13
C LEU A 16 -20.89 10.27 7.19
N THR A 17 -20.31 10.43 8.37
CA THR A 17 -18.88 10.71 8.46
C THR A 17 -18.12 9.38 8.31
N GLY A 18 -17.97 8.91 7.10
CA GLY A 18 -16.98 7.87 6.79
C GLY A 18 -15.61 8.41 7.21
N CYS A 19 -14.97 7.77 8.19
CA CYS A 19 -13.58 8.05 8.53
C CYS A 19 -12.70 7.64 7.34
N THR A 20 -12.44 8.54 6.41
CA THR A 20 -11.37 8.35 5.44
C THR A 20 -10.05 8.54 6.17
N THR A 21 -9.23 7.50 6.21
CA THR A 21 -7.88 7.57 6.79
C THR A 21 -7.08 8.61 6.00
N THR A 22 -6.57 9.62 6.68
CA THR A 22 -5.69 10.62 6.04
C THR A 22 -4.28 10.05 5.87
N PRO A 23 -3.53 10.46 4.84
CA PRO A 23 -2.12 10.06 4.74
C PRO A 23 -1.30 10.55 5.94
N PRO A 24 -0.26 9.80 6.38
CA PRO A 24 0.61 10.22 7.48
C PRO A 24 1.24 11.59 7.22
N LYS A 25 1.36 12.40 8.29
CA LYS A 25 1.93 13.75 8.21
C LYS A 25 3.39 13.76 7.82
N ASP A 26 4.16 12.81 8.33
CA ASP A 26 5.58 12.62 7.97
C ASP A 26 5.79 11.27 7.31
N GLN A 27 5.54 11.23 6.02
CA GLN A 27 5.73 10.01 5.20
C GLN A 27 7.22 9.64 5.00
N GLY A 28 8.15 10.48 5.42
CA GLY A 28 9.58 10.22 5.37
C GLY A 28 10.10 9.41 6.56
N ASN A 29 9.32 9.29 7.63
CA ASN A 29 9.72 8.70 8.89
C ASN A 29 8.80 7.55 9.30
N LEU A 30 9.32 6.32 9.21
CA LEU A 30 8.54 5.12 9.53
C LEU A 30 8.10 5.06 11.01
N CYS A 31 8.95 5.54 11.92
CA CYS A 31 8.58 5.64 13.33
C CYS A 31 7.40 6.59 13.57
N SER A 32 7.41 7.74 12.88
CA SER A 32 6.32 8.72 12.97
C SER A 32 5.03 8.15 12.39
N ILE A 33 5.12 7.41 11.29
CA ILE A 33 3.96 6.73 10.68
C ILE A 33 3.33 5.76 11.68
N TYR A 34 4.12 4.89 12.29
CA TYR A 34 3.61 3.87 13.21
C TYR A 34 3.12 4.43 14.55
N ARG A 35 3.66 5.58 15.01
CA ARG A 35 3.08 6.31 16.15
C ARG A 35 1.77 6.99 15.81
N GLU A 36 1.61 7.51 14.61
CA GLU A 36 0.37 8.14 14.14
C GLU A 36 -0.72 7.10 13.87
N TYR A 37 -0.31 5.91 13.40
CA TYR A 37 -1.19 4.77 13.06
C TYR A 37 -0.66 3.48 13.71
N PRO A 38 -0.90 3.25 15.02
CA PRO A 38 -0.41 2.04 15.71
C PRO A 38 -0.92 0.75 15.07
N ASP A 39 -2.16 0.72 14.61
CA ASP A 39 -2.74 -0.45 13.92
C ASP A 39 -1.95 -0.84 12.67
N TRP A 40 -1.37 0.13 11.95
CA TRP A 40 -0.53 -0.14 10.78
C TRP A 40 0.76 -0.87 11.14
N TYR A 41 1.27 -0.66 12.37
CA TYR A 41 2.41 -1.43 12.84
C TYR A 41 2.05 -2.90 13.07
N GLU A 42 0.89 -3.16 13.70
CA GLU A 42 0.36 -4.51 13.91
C GLU A 42 0.12 -5.23 12.57
N ASP A 43 -0.57 -4.59 11.64
CA ASP A 43 -0.84 -5.13 10.31
C ASP A 43 0.45 -5.44 9.55
N SER A 44 1.46 -4.56 9.66
CA SER A 44 2.78 -4.77 9.05
C SER A 44 3.51 -5.95 9.69
N LEU A 45 3.42 -6.15 11.00
CA LEU A 45 3.99 -7.31 11.71
C LEU A 45 3.28 -8.60 11.29
N GLN A 46 1.95 -8.58 11.17
CA GLN A 46 1.19 -9.72 10.67
C GLN A 46 1.62 -10.09 9.26
N MET A 47 1.71 -9.12 8.35
CA MET A 47 2.21 -9.32 6.99
C MET A 47 3.62 -9.92 6.99
N GLN A 48 4.53 -9.40 7.82
CA GLN A 48 5.88 -9.96 7.93
C GLN A 48 5.88 -11.38 8.47
N SER A 49 5.05 -11.69 9.45
CA SER A 49 4.91 -13.03 10.01
C SER A 49 4.43 -14.04 8.97
N GLU A 50 3.43 -13.66 8.17
CA GLU A 50 2.82 -14.55 7.17
C GLU A 50 3.67 -14.70 5.91
N TYR A 51 4.17 -13.59 5.39
CA TYR A 51 4.87 -13.55 4.09
C TYR A 51 6.38 -13.40 4.20
N GLY A 52 6.92 -13.06 5.37
CA GLY A 52 8.36 -12.84 5.58
C GLY A 52 8.91 -11.62 4.83
N THR A 53 8.07 -10.75 4.32
CA THR A 53 8.48 -9.50 3.68
C THR A 53 8.85 -8.47 4.75
N PRO A 54 10.03 -7.83 4.68
CA PRO A 54 10.39 -6.82 5.68
C PRO A 54 9.44 -5.62 5.65
N LEU A 55 9.06 -5.11 6.85
CA LEU A 55 8.15 -3.96 6.98
C LEU A 55 8.59 -2.77 6.13
N HIS A 56 9.87 -2.42 6.21
CA HIS A 56 10.44 -1.27 5.50
C HIS A 56 10.37 -1.41 3.97
N VAL A 57 10.41 -2.63 3.44
CA VAL A 57 10.25 -2.90 2.01
C VAL A 57 8.81 -2.67 1.58
N ALA A 58 7.85 -3.28 2.27
CA ALA A 58 6.42 -3.15 1.96
C ALA A 58 5.96 -1.69 2.09
N MET A 59 6.37 -0.99 3.16
CA MET A 59 6.03 0.41 3.38
C MET A 59 6.65 1.35 2.35
N ALA A 60 7.88 1.08 1.87
CA ALA A 60 8.49 1.87 0.82
C ALA A 60 7.79 1.68 -0.54
N ILE A 61 7.35 0.47 -0.86
CA ILE A 61 6.52 0.19 -2.04
C ILE A 61 5.21 0.96 -1.93
N MET A 62 4.47 0.81 -0.83
CA MET A 62 3.18 1.50 -0.62
C MET A 62 3.32 3.03 -0.71
N LYS A 63 4.37 3.59 -0.12
CA LYS A 63 4.65 5.03 -0.25
C LYS A 63 4.77 5.46 -1.71
N GLN A 64 5.50 4.70 -2.51
CA GLN A 64 5.70 5.02 -3.93
C GLN A 64 4.40 4.89 -4.74
N GLU A 65 3.56 3.89 -4.42
CA GLU A 65 2.33 3.62 -5.15
C GLU A 65 1.24 4.66 -4.90
N SER A 66 0.99 4.99 -3.64
CA SER A 66 -0.15 5.83 -3.26
C SER A 66 0.19 7.03 -2.37
N SER A 67 1.43 7.14 -1.88
CA SER A 67 1.75 8.06 -0.78
C SER A 67 0.83 7.86 0.44
N TYR A 68 0.44 6.61 0.70
CA TYR A 68 -0.50 6.24 1.77
C TYR A 68 -1.90 6.86 1.63
N VAL A 69 -2.31 7.22 0.42
CA VAL A 69 -3.68 7.65 0.12
C VAL A 69 -4.56 6.42 -0.05
N ALA A 70 -5.59 6.29 0.80
CA ALA A 70 -6.46 5.11 0.84
C ALA A 70 -7.19 4.85 -0.48
N ASP A 71 -7.75 5.89 -1.05
CA ASP A 71 -8.56 5.86 -2.27
C ASP A 71 -7.80 6.35 -3.51
N ALA A 72 -6.47 6.20 -3.50
CA ALA A 72 -5.62 6.63 -4.60
C ALA A 72 -6.05 6.00 -5.93
N LEU A 73 -6.11 6.83 -6.94
CA LEU A 73 -6.56 6.46 -8.28
C LEU A 73 -5.53 6.88 -9.33
N PRO A 74 -5.32 6.08 -10.39
CA PRO A 74 -4.42 6.45 -11.47
C PRO A 74 -4.94 7.69 -12.20
N PRO A 75 -4.05 8.43 -12.92
CA PRO A 75 -4.44 9.56 -13.75
C PRO A 75 -5.57 9.20 -14.71
N ARG A 76 -6.35 10.20 -15.06
CA ARG A 76 -7.36 10.08 -16.14
C ARG A 76 -6.71 10.29 -17.49
N ASP A 77 -7.12 9.49 -18.46
CA ASP A 77 -6.90 9.80 -19.88
C ASP A 77 -7.90 10.84 -20.36
N TYR A 78 -7.48 11.63 -21.35
CA TYR A 78 -8.29 12.66 -21.96
C TYR A 78 -8.36 12.43 -23.48
N LEU A 79 -9.59 12.27 -23.99
CA LEU A 79 -9.83 12.34 -25.43
C LEU A 79 -9.77 13.80 -25.88
N LEU A 80 -9.02 14.08 -26.97
CA LEU A 80 -8.83 15.44 -27.51
C LEU A 80 -8.32 16.44 -26.44
N TRP A 81 -7.55 15.97 -25.43
CA TRP A 81 -6.93 16.77 -24.38
C TRP A 81 -7.89 17.44 -23.38
N VAL A 82 -9.21 17.36 -23.60
CA VAL A 82 -10.22 18.07 -22.79
C VAL A 82 -11.35 17.19 -22.27
N ILE A 83 -11.65 16.05 -22.88
CA ILE A 83 -12.75 15.18 -22.47
C ILE A 83 -12.19 14.01 -21.63
N PRO A 84 -12.54 13.86 -20.34
CA PRO A 84 -12.13 12.71 -19.56
C PRO A 84 -12.67 11.42 -20.18
N TRP A 85 -11.77 10.52 -20.63
CA TRP A 85 -12.17 9.30 -21.36
C TRP A 85 -12.12 8.04 -20.48
N GLY A 86 -11.49 8.10 -19.35
CA GLY A 86 -11.32 6.94 -18.46
C GLY A 86 -10.07 7.05 -17.61
N ARG A 87 -9.60 5.92 -17.09
CA ARG A 87 -8.34 5.83 -16.37
C ARG A 87 -7.37 4.93 -17.12
N VAL A 88 -6.09 5.23 -17.02
CA VAL A 88 -5.01 4.47 -17.70
C VAL A 88 -4.91 3.02 -17.22
N SER A 89 -5.44 2.71 -16.03
CA SER A 89 -5.47 1.36 -15.47
C SER A 89 -6.57 1.21 -14.41
N SER A 90 -6.84 -0.03 -13.99
CA SER A 90 -7.74 -0.36 -12.87
C SER A 90 -7.05 -0.32 -11.49
N ALA A 91 -5.82 0.23 -11.39
CA ALA A 91 -5.11 0.37 -10.14
C ALA A 91 -5.92 1.20 -9.14
N TYR A 92 -5.94 0.78 -7.86
CA TYR A 92 -6.70 1.45 -6.82
C TYR A 92 -6.10 1.24 -5.44
N GLY A 93 -6.29 2.23 -4.59
CA GLY A 93 -6.05 2.13 -3.16
C GLY A 93 -4.57 2.22 -2.77
N TYR A 94 -4.26 1.83 -1.55
CA TYR A 94 -2.93 1.93 -0.96
C TYR A 94 -1.84 1.24 -1.78
N ALA A 95 -2.11 0.03 -2.27
CA ALA A 95 -1.14 -0.80 -2.99
C ALA A 95 -1.17 -0.60 -4.51
N GLN A 96 -2.08 0.24 -5.03
CA GLN A 96 -2.31 0.42 -6.47
C GLN A 96 -2.46 -0.91 -7.24
N ALA A 97 -3.05 -1.91 -6.56
CA ALA A 97 -3.32 -3.21 -7.16
C ALA A 97 -4.36 -3.08 -8.28
N GLN A 98 -4.07 -3.68 -9.44
CA GLN A 98 -5.02 -3.76 -10.55
C GLN A 98 -6.03 -4.89 -10.33
N ASP A 99 -7.24 -4.77 -10.91
CA ASP A 99 -8.33 -5.74 -10.73
C ASP A 99 -7.92 -7.19 -10.97
N PRO A 100 -7.19 -7.55 -12.05
CA PRO A 100 -6.84 -8.96 -12.27
C PRO A 100 -5.91 -9.52 -11.18
N VAL A 101 -4.94 -8.73 -10.73
CA VAL A 101 -3.95 -9.17 -9.73
C VAL A 101 -4.58 -9.21 -8.34
N TRP A 102 -5.49 -8.27 -8.04
CA TRP A 102 -6.26 -8.30 -6.80
C TRP A 102 -7.20 -9.51 -6.76
N GLY A 103 -7.83 -9.86 -7.89
CA GLY A 103 -8.62 -11.07 -8.03
C GLY A 103 -7.78 -12.33 -7.78
N GLU A 104 -6.60 -12.44 -8.40
CA GLU A 104 -5.65 -13.54 -8.17
C GLU A 104 -5.27 -13.67 -6.68
N TYR A 105 -5.01 -12.55 -6.01
CA TYR A 105 -4.71 -12.54 -4.57
C TYR A 105 -5.87 -13.12 -3.75
N LYS A 106 -7.09 -12.66 -4.00
CA LYS A 106 -8.30 -13.14 -3.32
C LYS A 106 -8.53 -14.64 -3.55
N ASP A 107 -8.40 -15.08 -4.77
CA ASP A 107 -8.62 -16.50 -5.14
C ASP A 107 -7.58 -17.42 -4.50
N ASN A 108 -6.33 -16.94 -4.36
CA ASN A 108 -5.24 -17.75 -3.80
C ASN A 108 -5.20 -17.76 -2.26
N THR A 109 -5.75 -16.74 -1.60
CA THR A 109 -5.58 -16.59 -0.14
C THR A 109 -6.90 -16.62 0.62
N GLY A 110 -8.02 -16.37 -0.03
CA GLY A 110 -9.31 -16.11 0.61
C GLY A 110 -9.37 -14.75 1.33
N ASN A 111 -8.30 -13.96 1.28
CA ASN A 111 -8.19 -12.62 1.87
C ASN A 111 -8.50 -11.53 0.83
N GLY A 112 -8.40 -10.27 1.24
CA GLY A 112 -8.56 -9.12 0.36
C GLY A 112 -9.97 -8.56 0.35
N GLY A 113 -10.38 -7.93 1.45
CA GLY A 113 -11.64 -7.21 1.57
C GLY A 113 -11.66 -5.98 0.68
N SER A 114 -10.82 -4.98 0.97
CA SER A 114 -10.81 -3.70 0.25
C SER A 114 -9.41 -3.17 -0.02
N ARG A 115 -9.18 -2.65 -1.24
CA ARG A 115 -7.88 -2.07 -1.63
C ARG A 115 -7.58 -0.72 -0.94
N ASP A 116 -8.59 -0.09 -0.37
CA ASP A 116 -8.51 1.13 0.44
C ASP A 116 -8.44 0.87 1.96
N SER A 117 -8.39 -0.40 2.37
CA SER A 117 -8.01 -0.81 3.72
C SER A 117 -6.50 -1.06 3.80
N PHE A 118 -5.85 -0.52 4.84
CA PHE A 118 -4.39 -0.64 4.96
C PHE A 118 -3.96 -2.08 5.23
N ASP A 119 -4.67 -2.79 6.12
CA ASP A 119 -4.41 -4.19 6.46
C ASP A 119 -4.46 -5.09 5.23
N ASP A 120 -5.52 -5.00 4.43
CA ASP A 120 -5.67 -5.76 3.18
C ASP A 120 -4.57 -5.41 2.16
N ALA A 121 -4.24 -4.15 2.03
CA ALA A 121 -3.26 -3.68 1.07
C ALA A 121 -1.82 -4.08 1.43
N ILE A 122 -1.44 -4.03 2.72
CA ILE A 122 -0.11 -4.44 3.16
C ILE A 122 0.07 -5.95 3.03
N MET A 123 -0.97 -6.74 3.34
CA MET A 123 -1.01 -8.18 3.13
C MET A 123 -0.86 -8.54 1.64
N PHE A 124 -1.53 -7.82 0.74
CA PHE A 124 -1.35 -7.97 -0.70
C PHE A 124 0.11 -7.73 -1.13
N ILE A 125 0.77 -6.68 -0.64
CA ILE A 125 2.19 -6.42 -0.96
C ILE A 125 3.08 -7.58 -0.47
N GLY A 126 2.83 -8.11 0.73
CA GLY A 126 3.51 -9.28 1.27
C GLY A 126 3.34 -10.52 0.39
N TRP A 127 2.13 -10.82 -0.02
CA TRP A 127 1.81 -11.91 -0.93
C TRP A 127 2.50 -11.73 -2.29
N TYR A 128 2.44 -10.53 -2.86
CA TYR A 128 3.03 -10.25 -4.16
C TYR A 128 4.55 -10.42 -4.15
N THR A 129 5.24 -9.85 -3.17
CA THR A 129 6.71 -9.96 -3.03
C THR A 129 7.16 -11.39 -2.77
N THR A 130 6.36 -12.19 -2.05
CA THR A 130 6.58 -13.62 -1.86
C THR A 130 6.44 -14.40 -3.17
N GLY A 131 5.42 -14.09 -3.97
CA GLY A 131 5.25 -14.65 -5.30
C GLY A 131 6.41 -14.30 -6.24
N THR A 132 6.91 -13.07 -6.14
CA THR A 132 8.09 -12.59 -6.89
C THR A 132 9.33 -13.39 -6.49
N GLN A 133 9.57 -13.62 -5.20
CA GLN A 133 10.68 -14.46 -4.74
C GLN A 133 10.56 -15.90 -5.27
N ARG A 134 9.37 -16.49 -5.18
CA ARG A 134 9.16 -17.88 -5.65
C ARG A 134 9.34 -18.04 -7.15
N GLN A 135 8.89 -17.08 -7.96
CA GLN A 135 8.90 -17.20 -9.42
C GLN A 135 10.19 -16.72 -10.06
N LEU A 136 10.84 -15.71 -9.47
CA LEU A 136 11.98 -15.02 -10.08
C LEU A 136 13.28 -15.16 -9.26
N GLY A 137 13.22 -15.75 -8.05
CA GLY A 137 14.39 -15.88 -7.17
C GLY A 137 14.83 -14.57 -6.51
N ILE A 138 14.04 -13.48 -6.63
CA ILE A 138 14.37 -12.16 -6.09
C ILE A 138 14.15 -12.16 -4.57
N SER A 139 15.20 -11.84 -3.81
CA SER A 139 15.09 -11.72 -2.35
C SER A 139 14.03 -10.67 -1.95
N LYS A 140 13.26 -10.95 -0.90
CA LYS A 140 12.30 -9.97 -0.33
C LYS A 140 12.98 -8.74 0.27
N TRP A 141 14.29 -8.81 0.54
CA TRP A 141 15.12 -7.69 0.99
C TRP A 141 15.67 -6.84 -0.16
N ASP A 142 15.57 -7.32 -1.40
CA ASP A 142 16.00 -6.60 -2.60
C ASP A 142 14.90 -5.67 -3.09
N THR A 143 14.74 -4.54 -2.41
CA THR A 143 13.68 -3.59 -2.68
C THR A 143 13.69 -3.09 -4.12
N TYR A 144 14.87 -2.89 -4.71
CA TYR A 144 15.01 -2.41 -6.09
C TYR A 144 14.35 -3.37 -7.09
N ASN A 145 14.75 -4.63 -7.07
CA ASN A 145 14.21 -5.62 -8.01
C ASN A 145 12.78 -6.03 -7.66
N GLN A 146 12.41 -6.06 -6.37
CA GLN A 146 11.02 -6.26 -5.94
C GLN A 146 10.11 -5.17 -6.52
N TYR A 147 10.52 -3.89 -6.46
CA TYR A 147 9.73 -2.80 -7.01
C TYR A 147 9.64 -2.85 -8.54
N LEU A 148 10.74 -3.16 -9.24
CA LEU A 148 10.69 -3.36 -10.69
C LEU A 148 9.71 -4.46 -11.09
N ALA A 149 9.71 -5.59 -10.37
CA ALA A 149 8.79 -6.70 -10.62
C ALA A 149 7.34 -6.34 -10.21
N TYR A 150 7.16 -5.50 -9.20
CA TYR A 150 5.85 -4.99 -8.79
C TYR A 150 5.22 -4.15 -9.89
N HIS A 151 5.97 -3.19 -10.42
CA HIS A 151 5.49 -2.27 -11.45
C HIS A 151 5.30 -2.93 -12.83
N GLU A 152 6.26 -3.76 -13.28
CA GLU A 152 6.21 -4.40 -14.62
C GLU A 152 5.36 -5.67 -14.66
N GLY A 153 4.96 -6.16 -13.49
CA GLY A 153 4.52 -7.52 -13.33
C GLY A 153 5.69 -8.52 -13.44
N ARG A 154 5.55 -9.69 -12.82
CA ARG A 154 6.60 -10.73 -12.81
C ARG A 154 7.00 -11.16 -14.22
N GLY A 155 6.04 -11.28 -15.15
CA GLY A 155 6.29 -11.60 -16.55
C GLY A 155 7.04 -10.49 -17.29
N GLY A 156 6.72 -9.23 -17.05
CA GLY A 156 7.46 -8.08 -17.62
C GLY A 156 8.89 -8.04 -17.12
N PHE A 157 9.10 -8.20 -15.82
CA PHE A 157 10.43 -8.27 -15.22
C PHE A 157 11.27 -9.40 -15.83
N SER A 158 10.72 -10.61 -15.94
CA SER A 158 11.39 -11.77 -16.54
C SER A 158 11.85 -11.50 -17.98
N ARG A 159 11.08 -10.73 -18.74
CA ARG A 159 11.46 -10.30 -20.11
C ARG A 159 12.35 -9.06 -20.14
N ASN A 160 12.76 -8.55 -18.99
CA ASN A 160 13.57 -7.33 -18.84
C ASN A 160 12.93 -6.06 -19.46
N SER A 161 11.59 -5.95 -19.48
CA SER A 161 10.89 -4.81 -20.07
C SER A 161 11.25 -3.46 -19.42
N TYR A 162 11.63 -3.47 -18.14
CA TYR A 162 12.07 -2.29 -17.39
C TYR A 162 13.35 -1.65 -17.98
N ARG A 163 14.18 -2.40 -18.71
CA ARG A 163 15.44 -1.87 -19.30
C ARG A 163 15.21 -0.78 -20.33
N SER A 164 14.05 -0.80 -21.00
CA SER A 164 13.64 0.25 -21.94
C SER A 164 13.03 1.48 -21.23
N LYS A 165 12.94 1.47 -19.89
CA LYS A 165 12.31 2.51 -19.08
C LYS A 165 13.28 3.08 -18.04
N PRO A 166 14.25 3.94 -18.45
CA PRO A 166 15.24 4.52 -17.50
C PRO A 166 14.60 5.23 -16.33
N TRP A 167 13.45 5.86 -16.56
CA TRP A 167 12.66 6.52 -15.50
C TRP A 167 12.21 5.52 -14.41
N LEU A 168 11.79 4.31 -14.80
CA LEU A 168 11.35 3.30 -13.83
C LEU A 168 12.50 2.80 -12.97
N MET A 169 13.69 2.62 -13.58
CA MET A 169 14.89 2.26 -12.82
C MET A 169 15.27 3.35 -11.81
N GLN A 170 15.11 4.64 -12.16
CA GLN A 170 15.32 5.74 -11.21
C GLN A 170 14.28 5.74 -10.07
N VAL A 171 13.01 5.42 -10.39
CA VAL A 171 11.98 5.27 -9.35
C VAL A 171 12.32 4.10 -8.43
N ALA A 172 12.71 2.95 -8.97
CA ALA A 172 13.11 1.79 -8.16
C ALA A 172 14.31 2.11 -7.22
N GLN A 173 15.27 2.92 -7.68
CA GLN A 173 16.35 3.42 -6.82
C GLN A 173 15.85 4.31 -5.68
N LYS A 174 14.85 5.17 -5.94
CA LYS A 174 14.23 5.99 -4.89
C LYS A 174 13.50 5.14 -3.86
N VAL A 175 12.78 4.10 -4.31
CA VAL A 175 12.09 3.16 -3.43
C VAL A 175 13.08 2.40 -2.56
N GLN A 176 14.17 1.92 -3.13
CA GLN A 176 15.24 1.27 -2.37
C GLN A 176 15.82 2.22 -1.31
N LYS A 177 16.19 3.44 -1.70
CA LYS A 177 16.73 4.42 -0.75
C LYS A 177 15.74 4.72 0.39
N GLN A 178 14.45 4.85 0.08
CA GLN A 178 13.41 5.05 1.11
C GLN A 178 13.31 3.84 2.03
N SER A 179 13.38 2.62 1.49
CA SER A 179 13.38 1.38 2.27
C SER A 179 14.58 1.31 3.24
N GLU A 180 15.77 1.72 2.78
CA GLU A 180 16.98 1.78 3.62
C GLU A 180 16.82 2.79 4.77
N ILE A 181 16.26 3.98 4.49
CA ILE A 181 15.92 4.98 5.50
C ILE A 181 14.94 4.41 6.52
N TYR A 182 13.87 3.79 6.08
CA TYR A 182 12.87 3.17 6.94
C TYR A 182 13.46 2.05 7.79
N SER A 183 14.34 1.23 7.22
CA SER A 183 15.05 0.18 7.95
C SER A 183 15.91 0.75 9.08
N ALA A 184 16.64 1.84 8.82
CA ALA A 184 17.47 2.51 9.83
C ALA A 184 16.62 3.13 10.95
N GLN A 185 15.52 3.80 10.60
CA GLN A 185 14.59 4.39 11.56
C GLN A 185 13.92 3.31 12.43
N LEU A 186 13.43 2.23 11.83
CA LEU A 186 12.77 1.15 12.57
C LEU A 186 13.69 0.49 13.60
N LYS A 187 15.01 0.39 13.33
CA LYS A 187 15.97 -0.09 14.31
C LYS A 187 16.05 0.79 15.57
N GLN A 188 15.77 2.08 15.43
CA GLN A 188 15.83 3.05 16.53
C GLN A 188 14.56 3.03 17.39
N CYS A 189 13.38 2.88 16.76
CA CYS A 189 12.10 2.98 17.47
C CYS A 189 11.42 1.63 17.74
N ARG A 190 11.99 0.51 17.28
CA ARG A 190 11.35 -0.80 17.42
C ARG A 190 11.00 -1.15 18.87
N GLN A 191 11.93 -0.94 19.79
CA GLN A 191 11.69 -1.25 21.20
C GLN A 191 10.53 -0.45 21.78
N GLU A 192 10.48 0.85 21.50
CA GLU A 192 9.37 1.73 21.90
C GLU A 192 8.04 1.25 21.35
N LEU A 193 7.98 0.94 20.03
CA LEU A 193 6.76 0.44 19.40
C LEU A 193 6.29 -0.91 19.97
N GLU A 194 7.21 -1.79 20.35
CA GLU A 194 6.90 -3.07 21.01
C GLU A 194 6.41 -2.87 22.45
N ASP A 195 7.01 -1.91 23.18
CA ASP A 195 6.62 -1.60 24.56
C ASP A 195 5.21 -0.97 24.58
N ASP A 196 4.91 -0.03 23.68
CA ASP A 196 3.60 0.57 23.55
C ASP A 196 2.53 -0.50 23.25
N ARG A 197 2.84 -1.45 22.37
CA ARG A 197 1.98 -2.59 22.05
C ARG A 197 1.67 -3.45 23.28
N SER A 198 2.68 -3.74 24.10
CA SER A 198 2.53 -4.59 25.28
C SER A 198 1.75 -3.94 26.42
N GLY A 199 1.65 -2.63 26.44
CA GLY A 199 0.90 -1.86 27.46
C GLY A 199 -0.63 -1.85 27.25
N TRP A 200 -1.13 -2.45 26.16
CA TRP A 200 -2.57 -2.53 25.86
C TRP A 200 -3.21 -3.88 26.28
N PHE A 201 -2.45 -4.80 26.92
CA PHE A 201 -2.93 -6.11 27.40
C PHE A 201 -2.89 -6.25 28.92
#